data_0e3be645454a58b8481fd60a536b8df0
#
_entry.id   0e3be645454a58b8481fd60a536b8df0
#
_cell.length_a   1.000
_cell.length_b   1.000
_cell.length_c   1.000
_cell.angle_alpha   90.00
_cell.angle_beta   90.00
_cell.angle_gamma   90.00
#
_symmetry.space_group_name_H-M   'P 1'
#
loop_
_entity.id
_entity.type
_entity.pdbx_description
1 polymer ?
#
loop_
_entity_poly.entity_id
_entity_poly.type
_entity_poly.pdbx_seq_one_letter_code
_entity_poly.pdbx_strand_id
1 'polypeptide(L)'
;MASFEKRPLGRTSLEVTVLGLGCATLGGHRVPVTREEAEGIVRAAWANGVRYIDCAPFYGYGQAERSVGDSLREFPRDEWVLSTKVGRLLRPRTEVPASEPYRHPLPFSTAFDYTYDGVRRSVEDSLQRLGLARIDILYAHDIGTGQHRDAHPEVMRTFRDGGYRALEELRRDGLVRAIGIGVNEREALLEAMQWGNWDAFLLASRYTLLEQDPLDDLLPQCVQSGISVVVGAVHNTGILAGRNSWNYRPAPPEIEHRVKRIREICDSHRVPLVAAALQFPLAHPAVAAVLPGPRNVQEIEENAELMRYPIPPALWADLRNNKLIRPDAPTPS
;
A
#
# COMPACT_ATOMS: atom_id res chain seq x y z
N MET A 1 -13.17 -17.29 -8.97
CA MET A 1 -13.06 -16.46 -10.19
C MET A 1 -11.64 -16.52 -10.76
N ALA A 2 -11.43 -16.18 -12.03
CA ALA A 2 -10.07 -16.03 -12.58
C ALA A 2 -9.30 -14.95 -11.81
N SER A 3 -7.98 -15.15 -11.68
CA SER A 3 -7.09 -14.15 -11.07
C SER A 3 -7.12 -12.84 -11.89
N PHE A 4 -6.87 -11.72 -11.22
CA PHE A 4 -6.62 -10.46 -11.89
C PHE A 4 -5.38 -10.54 -12.78
N GLU A 5 -5.30 -9.61 -13.75
CA GLU A 5 -4.07 -9.36 -14.50
C GLU A 5 -2.88 -9.25 -13.54
N LYS A 6 -1.75 -9.84 -13.92
CA LYS A 6 -0.51 -9.72 -13.18
C LYS A 6 0.45 -8.80 -13.91
N ARG A 7 1.19 -8.01 -13.16
CA ARG A 7 2.27 -7.15 -13.66
C ARG A 7 3.58 -7.48 -12.99
N PRO A 8 4.69 -7.38 -13.72
CA PRO A 8 6.02 -7.58 -13.14
C PRO A 8 6.29 -6.55 -12.05
N LEU A 9 7.00 -6.95 -11.01
CA LEU A 9 7.43 -6.08 -9.92
C LEU A 9 8.91 -5.71 -10.10
N GLY A 10 9.15 -4.50 -10.58
CA GLY A 10 10.50 -4.03 -10.86
C GLY A 10 11.21 -4.90 -11.89
N ARG A 11 12.49 -5.18 -11.63
CA ARG A 11 13.33 -6.05 -12.46
C ARG A 11 13.42 -7.48 -11.93
N THR A 12 12.53 -7.85 -11.04
CA THR A 12 12.48 -9.18 -10.42
C THR A 12 11.68 -10.17 -11.28
N SER A 13 11.70 -11.44 -10.87
CA SER A 13 10.81 -12.47 -11.42
C SER A 13 9.45 -12.53 -10.75
N LEU A 14 9.13 -11.57 -9.85
CA LEU A 14 7.84 -11.49 -9.21
C LEU A 14 6.81 -10.84 -10.11
N GLU A 15 5.60 -11.38 -10.08
CA GLU A 15 4.41 -10.75 -10.63
C GLU A 15 3.36 -10.57 -9.55
N VAL A 16 2.73 -9.40 -9.51
CA VAL A 16 1.66 -9.06 -8.57
C VAL A 16 0.35 -8.81 -9.30
N THR A 17 -0.78 -9.20 -8.72
CA THR A 17 -2.09 -8.84 -9.28
C THR A 17 -2.30 -7.33 -9.21
N VAL A 18 -2.85 -6.72 -10.26
CA VAL A 18 -3.11 -5.26 -10.33
C VAL A 18 -4.01 -4.76 -9.21
N LEU A 19 -4.93 -5.59 -8.73
CA LEU A 19 -5.66 -5.40 -7.47
C LEU A 19 -5.01 -6.24 -6.39
N GLY A 20 -4.50 -5.60 -5.34
CA GLY A 20 -4.01 -6.24 -4.14
C GLY A 20 -4.90 -5.95 -2.92
N LEU A 21 -4.56 -6.55 -1.79
CA LEU A 21 -5.22 -6.35 -0.50
C LEU A 21 -4.31 -5.57 0.44
N GLY A 22 -4.69 -4.35 0.81
CA GLY A 22 -4.03 -3.57 1.87
C GLY A 22 -4.61 -3.94 3.24
N CYS A 23 -3.78 -4.42 4.16
CA CYS A 23 -4.22 -5.04 5.42
C CYS A 23 -4.24 -4.09 6.63
N ALA A 24 -4.07 -2.77 6.47
CA ALA A 24 -4.13 -1.84 7.60
C ALA A 24 -5.48 -1.90 8.34
N THR A 25 -6.56 -2.08 7.62
CA THR A 25 -7.93 -2.23 8.15
C THR A 25 -8.11 -3.51 8.94
N LEU A 26 -7.43 -4.60 8.58
CA LEU A 26 -7.45 -5.88 9.32
C LEU A 26 -6.83 -5.76 10.72
N GLY A 27 -5.99 -4.74 10.93
CA GLY A 27 -5.48 -4.36 12.25
C GLY A 27 -6.44 -3.50 13.07
N GLY A 28 -7.67 -3.25 12.59
CA GLY A 28 -8.64 -2.41 13.29
C GLY A 28 -8.43 -0.91 13.06
N HIS A 29 -7.84 -0.48 11.94
CA HIS A 29 -7.63 0.93 11.65
C HIS A 29 -8.95 1.70 11.62
N ARG A 30 -9.16 2.58 12.62
CA ARG A 30 -10.36 3.41 12.85
C ARG A 30 -11.67 2.66 13.16
N VAL A 31 -11.82 1.42 12.78
CA VAL A 31 -13.00 0.59 12.99
C VAL A 31 -12.54 -0.74 13.58
N PRO A 32 -13.16 -1.24 14.66
CA PRO A 32 -12.83 -2.56 15.19
C PRO A 32 -13.05 -3.63 14.11
N VAL A 33 -12.16 -4.60 14.07
CA VAL A 33 -12.26 -5.78 13.20
C VAL A 33 -11.95 -7.00 14.07
N THR A 34 -12.84 -7.97 14.11
CA THR A 34 -12.60 -9.23 14.77
C THR A 34 -11.65 -10.10 13.94
N ARG A 35 -11.07 -11.11 14.55
CA ARG A 35 -10.24 -12.08 13.83
C ARG A 35 -11.02 -12.76 12.70
N GLU A 36 -12.24 -13.19 12.97
CA GLU A 36 -13.11 -13.88 12.00
C GLU A 36 -13.44 -12.98 10.79
N GLU A 37 -13.74 -11.69 11.03
CA GLU A 37 -13.96 -10.71 9.97
C GLU A 37 -12.69 -10.50 9.13
N ALA A 38 -11.52 -10.37 9.76
CA ALA A 38 -10.24 -10.21 9.07
C ALA A 38 -9.93 -11.44 8.18
N GLU A 39 -10.10 -12.63 8.70
CA GLU A 39 -9.92 -13.88 7.95
C GLU A 39 -10.94 -14.00 6.80
N GLY A 40 -12.19 -13.60 7.04
CA GLY A 40 -13.23 -13.54 6.01
C GLY A 40 -12.86 -12.64 4.85
N ILE A 41 -12.28 -11.46 5.12
CA ILE A 41 -11.78 -10.53 4.09
C ILE A 41 -10.66 -11.17 3.25
N VAL A 42 -9.70 -11.85 3.88
CA VAL A 42 -8.60 -12.51 3.16
C VAL A 42 -9.12 -13.63 2.25
N ARG A 43 -10.05 -14.46 2.76
CA ARG A 43 -10.68 -15.52 1.96
C ARG A 43 -11.50 -14.96 0.79
N ALA A 44 -12.25 -13.87 1.03
CA ALA A 44 -13.00 -13.20 -0.03
C ALA A 44 -12.07 -12.56 -1.09
N ALA A 45 -10.95 -11.95 -0.69
CA ALA A 45 -9.94 -11.47 -1.60
C ALA A 45 -9.40 -12.58 -2.50
N TRP A 46 -9.06 -13.72 -1.91
CA TRP A 46 -8.64 -14.92 -2.65
C TRP A 46 -9.70 -15.39 -3.64
N ALA A 47 -10.94 -15.56 -3.19
CA ALA A 47 -12.07 -16.03 -4.01
C ALA A 47 -12.33 -15.10 -5.20
N ASN A 48 -12.08 -13.81 -5.05
CA ASN A 48 -12.23 -12.79 -6.08
C ASN A 48 -10.99 -12.61 -6.99
N GLY A 49 -9.93 -13.41 -6.80
CA GLY A 49 -8.77 -13.45 -7.69
C GLY A 49 -7.63 -12.51 -7.30
N VAL A 50 -7.66 -11.93 -6.10
CA VAL A 50 -6.52 -11.18 -5.54
C VAL A 50 -5.43 -12.15 -5.13
N ARG A 51 -4.18 -11.87 -5.53
CA ARG A 51 -3.01 -12.70 -5.23
C ARG A 51 -1.82 -11.90 -4.69
N TYR A 52 -2.00 -10.61 -4.46
CA TYR A 52 -1.02 -9.74 -3.80
C TYR A 52 -1.61 -9.18 -2.49
N ILE A 53 -0.93 -9.43 -1.38
CA ILE A 53 -1.34 -9.02 -0.05
C ILE A 53 -0.22 -8.19 0.58
N ASP A 54 -0.55 -7.00 1.10
CA ASP A 54 0.39 -6.11 1.78
C ASP A 54 0.01 -5.95 3.25
N CYS A 55 0.94 -6.26 4.13
CA CYS A 55 0.78 -6.17 5.57
C CYS A 55 1.88 -5.31 6.22
N ALA A 56 1.86 -5.16 7.55
CA ALA A 56 2.93 -4.55 8.34
C ALA A 56 2.84 -4.95 9.81
N PRO A 57 3.97 -4.97 10.54
CA PRO A 57 3.98 -5.10 12.01
C PRO A 57 3.14 -4.06 12.72
N PHE A 58 3.12 -2.83 12.19
CA PHE A 58 2.36 -1.72 12.75
C PHE A 58 0.84 -1.95 12.73
N TYR A 59 0.30 -2.71 11.79
CA TYR A 59 -1.13 -2.85 11.59
C TYR A 59 -1.79 -3.66 12.72
N GLY A 60 -2.42 -2.94 13.65
CA GLY A 60 -2.96 -3.50 14.88
C GLY A 60 -1.90 -4.11 15.78
N TYR A 61 -0.64 -3.65 15.63
CA TYR A 61 0.53 -4.13 16.37
C TYR A 61 0.72 -5.65 16.26
N GLY A 62 0.71 -6.13 15.03
CA GLY A 62 0.89 -7.54 14.68
C GLY A 62 -0.41 -8.32 14.50
N GLN A 63 -1.58 -7.72 14.78
CA GLN A 63 -2.87 -8.40 14.59
C GLN A 63 -3.12 -8.74 13.12
N ALA A 64 -2.88 -7.79 12.21
CA ALA A 64 -3.08 -8.03 10.78
C ALA A 64 -2.17 -9.14 10.25
N GLU A 65 -0.88 -9.17 10.62
CA GLU A 65 0.03 -10.24 10.19
C GLU A 65 -0.44 -11.62 10.67
N ARG A 66 -0.93 -11.74 11.91
CA ARG A 66 -1.48 -13.00 12.43
C ARG A 66 -2.69 -13.47 11.60
N SER A 67 -3.68 -12.59 11.40
CA SER A 67 -4.89 -12.94 10.63
C SER A 67 -4.56 -13.30 9.17
N VAL A 68 -3.65 -12.56 8.54
CA VAL A 68 -3.19 -12.82 7.18
C VAL A 68 -2.48 -14.18 7.10
N GLY A 69 -1.54 -14.44 8.02
CA GLY A 69 -0.79 -15.71 8.04
C GLY A 69 -1.69 -16.90 8.27
N ASP A 70 -2.61 -16.82 9.23
CA ASP A 70 -3.56 -17.90 9.53
C ASP A 70 -4.46 -18.23 8.34
N SER A 71 -4.94 -17.19 7.61
CA SER A 71 -5.80 -17.38 6.44
C SER A 71 -5.02 -17.89 5.22
N LEU A 72 -3.82 -17.36 4.94
CA LEU A 72 -3.09 -17.69 3.72
C LEU A 72 -2.47 -19.09 3.72
N ARG A 73 -2.24 -19.68 4.90
CA ARG A 73 -1.75 -21.07 4.99
C ARG A 73 -2.73 -22.11 4.41
N GLU A 74 -4.00 -21.73 4.21
CA GLU A 74 -4.99 -22.60 3.57
C GLU A 74 -4.79 -22.70 2.04
N PHE A 75 -3.97 -21.81 1.45
CA PHE A 75 -3.79 -21.69 0.00
C PHE A 75 -2.37 -22.07 -0.42
N PRO A 76 -2.18 -22.60 -1.66
CA PRO A 76 -0.85 -22.95 -2.16
C PRO A 76 0.10 -21.74 -2.13
N ARG A 77 1.24 -21.88 -1.44
CA ARG A 77 2.17 -20.77 -1.17
C ARG A 77 2.70 -20.05 -2.42
N ASP A 78 2.82 -20.76 -3.52
CA ASP A 78 3.39 -20.23 -4.77
C ASP A 78 2.36 -19.47 -5.63
N GLU A 79 1.08 -19.47 -5.23
CA GLU A 79 0.03 -18.79 -5.98
C GLU A 79 -0.20 -17.34 -5.54
N TRP A 80 0.42 -16.88 -4.44
CA TRP A 80 0.24 -15.55 -3.90
C TRP A 80 1.58 -14.91 -3.49
N VAL A 81 1.58 -13.58 -3.47
CA VAL A 81 2.70 -12.73 -3.10
C VAL A 81 2.36 -11.97 -1.82
N LEU A 82 3.26 -11.96 -0.86
CA LEU A 82 3.13 -11.25 0.40
C LEU A 82 4.22 -10.20 0.54
N SER A 83 3.80 -8.97 0.81
CA SER A 83 4.69 -7.95 1.34
C SER A 83 4.41 -7.69 2.82
N THR A 84 5.47 -7.42 3.58
CA THR A 84 5.39 -6.80 4.89
C THR A 84 6.46 -5.74 5.03
N LYS A 85 6.56 -5.12 6.21
CA LYS A 85 7.41 -3.95 6.38
C LYS A 85 8.40 -4.12 7.52
N VAL A 86 9.53 -3.42 7.45
CA VAL A 86 10.60 -3.39 8.45
C VAL A 86 10.83 -1.98 8.99
N GLY A 87 11.58 -1.87 10.08
CA GLY A 87 11.91 -0.59 10.70
C GLY A 87 10.99 -0.19 11.86
N ARG A 88 9.94 -0.97 12.13
CA ARG A 88 9.08 -0.82 13.32
C ARG A 88 9.03 -2.13 14.08
N LEU A 89 9.76 -2.22 15.19
CA LEU A 89 9.70 -3.35 16.11
C LEU A 89 8.55 -3.19 17.09
N LEU A 90 7.96 -4.30 17.52
CA LEU A 90 6.90 -4.32 18.52
C LEU A 90 7.49 -4.53 19.92
N ARG A 91 7.09 -3.69 20.86
CA ARG A 91 7.48 -3.75 22.28
C ARG A 91 6.24 -3.97 23.13
N PRO A 92 6.24 -4.91 24.07
CA PRO A 92 5.12 -5.10 25.00
C PRO A 92 4.81 -3.80 25.74
N ARG A 93 3.52 -3.53 25.96
CA ARG A 93 3.03 -2.44 26.81
C ARG A 93 1.83 -2.87 27.62
N THR A 94 1.62 -2.21 28.76
CA THR A 94 0.51 -2.48 29.68
C THR A 94 -0.72 -1.62 29.41
N GLU A 95 -0.54 -0.44 28.76
CA GLU A 95 -1.59 0.52 28.52
C GLU A 95 -1.73 0.83 27.00
N VAL A 96 -2.97 1.00 26.55
CA VAL A 96 -3.30 1.43 25.18
C VAL A 96 -3.70 2.91 25.24
N PRO A 97 -2.92 3.85 24.65
CA PRO A 97 -3.27 5.25 24.61
C PRO A 97 -4.60 5.51 23.91
N ALA A 98 -5.37 6.49 24.38
CA ALA A 98 -6.65 6.88 23.76
C ALA A 98 -6.50 7.39 22.30
N SER A 99 -5.31 7.90 21.95
CA SER A 99 -4.99 8.42 20.61
C SER A 99 -4.57 7.35 19.59
N GLU A 100 -4.70 6.06 19.92
CA GLU A 100 -4.32 4.98 19.02
C GLU A 100 -5.09 5.00 17.70
N PRO A 101 -4.42 4.81 16.55
CA PRO A 101 -5.08 4.74 15.26
C PRO A 101 -5.86 3.43 15.07
N TYR A 102 -5.55 2.40 15.85
CA TYR A 102 -6.18 1.07 15.80
C TYR A 102 -7.15 0.88 16.96
N ARG A 103 -8.28 0.23 16.68
CA ARG A 103 -9.28 -0.15 17.68
C ARG A 103 -9.00 -1.57 18.16
N HIS A 104 -8.96 -1.76 19.48
CA HIS A 104 -8.63 -3.04 20.11
C HIS A 104 -7.32 -3.68 19.60
N PRO A 105 -6.21 -2.92 19.50
CA PRO A 105 -4.94 -3.45 19.03
C PRO A 105 -4.36 -4.45 20.04
N LEU A 106 -3.41 -5.27 19.58
CA LEU A 106 -2.63 -6.09 20.50
C LEU A 106 -1.81 -5.22 21.46
N PRO A 107 -1.44 -5.74 22.68
CA PRO A 107 -0.80 -4.98 23.75
C PRO A 107 0.68 -4.69 23.46
N PHE A 108 0.94 -4.03 22.33
CA PHE A 108 2.28 -3.60 21.91
C PHE A 108 2.28 -2.12 21.50
N SER A 109 3.46 -1.54 21.52
CA SER A 109 3.80 -0.26 20.90
C SER A 109 4.88 -0.48 19.85
N THR A 110 5.08 0.48 18.96
CA THR A 110 6.19 0.43 18.00
C THR A 110 7.41 1.18 18.52
N ALA A 111 8.60 0.62 18.25
CA ALA A 111 9.88 1.29 18.37
C ALA A 111 10.56 1.29 17.00
N PHE A 112 11.01 2.45 16.54
CA PHE A 112 11.73 2.53 15.27
C PHE A 112 13.16 1.99 15.43
N ASP A 113 13.54 1.10 14.53
CA ASP A 113 14.88 0.54 14.45
C ASP A 113 15.21 0.18 13.00
N TYR A 114 15.90 1.08 12.33
CA TYR A 114 16.33 0.93 10.93
C TYR A 114 17.80 0.49 10.81
N THR A 115 18.40 0.03 11.90
CA THR A 115 19.74 -0.57 11.87
C THR A 115 19.74 -1.91 11.15
N TYR A 116 20.92 -2.43 10.86
CA TYR A 116 21.07 -3.77 10.28
C TYR A 116 20.36 -4.85 11.11
N ASP A 117 20.64 -4.88 12.43
CA ASP A 117 20.06 -5.87 13.34
C ASP A 117 18.55 -5.65 13.54
N GLY A 118 18.10 -4.38 13.59
CA GLY A 118 16.69 -4.03 13.69
C GLY A 118 15.87 -4.53 12.49
N VAL A 119 16.40 -4.40 11.29
CA VAL A 119 15.76 -4.90 10.06
C VAL A 119 15.67 -6.42 10.08
N ARG A 120 16.77 -7.13 10.36
CA ARG A 120 16.77 -8.60 10.42
C ARG A 120 15.81 -9.12 11.48
N ARG A 121 15.83 -8.54 12.67
CA ARG A 121 14.90 -8.88 13.74
C ARG A 121 13.45 -8.65 13.35
N SER A 122 13.15 -7.52 12.65
CA SER A 122 11.80 -7.24 12.17
C SER A 122 11.28 -8.34 11.24
N VAL A 123 12.12 -8.88 10.37
CA VAL A 123 11.78 -9.99 9.46
C VAL A 123 11.49 -11.27 10.24
N GLU A 124 12.36 -11.65 11.17
CA GLU A 124 12.21 -12.85 12.00
C GLU A 124 10.92 -12.79 12.82
N ASP A 125 10.66 -11.66 13.48
CA ASP A 125 9.45 -11.42 14.24
C ASP A 125 8.19 -11.48 13.35
N SER A 126 8.24 -10.95 12.11
CA SER A 126 7.13 -11.01 11.15
C SER A 126 6.87 -12.43 10.68
N LEU A 127 7.89 -13.21 10.37
CA LEU A 127 7.75 -14.63 10.01
C LEU A 127 7.04 -15.43 11.11
N GLN A 128 7.38 -15.17 12.38
CA GLN A 128 6.72 -15.81 13.53
C GLN A 128 5.26 -15.38 13.67
N ARG A 129 4.94 -14.08 13.52
CA ARG A 129 3.55 -13.60 13.59
C ARG A 129 2.69 -14.13 12.45
N LEU A 130 3.25 -14.18 11.24
CA LEU A 130 2.61 -14.73 10.06
C LEU A 130 2.51 -16.27 10.10
N GLY A 131 3.39 -16.94 10.85
CA GLY A 131 3.49 -18.41 10.84
C GLY A 131 3.88 -18.95 9.47
N LEU A 132 4.73 -18.23 8.74
CA LEU A 132 5.18 -18.54 7.38
C LEU A 132 6.71 -18.66 7.35
N ALA A 133 7.22 -19.48 6.42
CA ALA A 133 8.66 -19.64 6.20
C ALA A 133 9.25 -18.61 5.23
N ARG A 134 8.40 -17.82 4.51
CA ARG A 134 8.84 -16.92 3.44
C ARG A 134 7.95 -15.69 3.36
N ILE A 135 8.59 -14.53 3.19
CA ILE A 135 8.00 -13.26 2.76
C ILE A 135 8.57 -12.96 1.38
N ASP A 136 7.76 -12.41 0.46
CA ASP A 136 8.22 -12.17 -0.91
C ASP A 136 8.81 -10.78 -1.09
N ILE A 137 8.24 -9.75 -0.43
CA ILE A 137 8.64 -8.35 -0.57
C ILE A 137 8.79 -7.72 0.81
N LEU A 138 9.86 -6.95 1.02
CA LEU A 138 10.06 -6.15 2.22
C LEU A 138 10.12 -4.66 1.87
N TYR A 139 9.34 -3.84 2.59
CA TYR A 139 9.41 -2.39 2.51
C TYR A 139 9.94 -1.78 3.80
N ALA A 140 10.91 -0.85 3.75
CA ALA A 140 11.21 0.01 4.88
C ALA A 140 10.03 0.94 5.14
N HIS A 141 9.48 0.93 6.36
CA HIS A 141 8.21 1.55 6.69
C HIS A 141 8.37 2.97 7.20
N ASP A 142 7.71 3.94 6.55
CA ASP A 142 7.58 5.33 7.01
C ASP A 142 8.90 6.00 7.40
N ILE A 143 9.94 5.84 6.59
CA ILE A 143 11.27 6.41 6.83
C ILE A 143 11.34 7.93 6.54
N GLY A 144 10.25 8.53 6.04
CA GLY A 144 10.20 9.92 5.59
C GLY A 144 10.12 10.96 6.71
N THR A 145 10.16 12.23 6.29
CA THR A 145 10.10 13.40 7.17
C THR A 145 8.77 13.53 7.92
N GLY A 146 7.66 13.05 7.34
CA GLY A 146 6.35 13.07 7.98
C GLY A 146 6.32 12.31 9.30
N GLN A 147 7.08 11.23 9.40
CA GLN A 147 7.21 10.44 10.63
C GLN A 147 8.35 10.93 11.51
N HIS A 148 9.51 11.24 10.95
CA HIS A 148 10.75 11.47 11.71
C HIS A 148 11.12 12.94 11.87
N ARG A 149 10.48 13.87 11.15
CA ARG A 149 10.72 15.32 11.25
C ARG A 149 12.22 15.64 11.18
N ASP A 150 12.73 16.37 12.15
CA ASP A 150 14.15 16.79 12.22
C ASP A 150 15.13 15.62 12.38
N ALA A 151 14.68 14.48 12.87
CA ALA A 151 15.49 13.26 12.97
C ALA A 151 15.65 12.50 11.63
N HIS A 152 14.89 12.87 10.58
CA HIS A 152 14.90 12.18 9.29
C HIS A 152 16.31 12.01 8.69
N PRO A 153 17.22 13.01 8.67
CA PRO A 153 18.54 12.82 8.07
C PRO A 153 19.39 11.75 8.78
N GLU A 154 19.26 11.63 10.10
CA GLU A 154 19.95 10.60 10.86
C GLU A 154 19.33 9.23 10.65
N VAL A 155 18.01 9.16 10.65
CA VAL A 155 17.26 7.92 10.38
C VAL A 155 17.59 7.40 8.98
N MET A 156 17.60 8.26 7.95
CA MET A 156 17.93 7.87 6.58
C MET A 156 19.38 7.40 6.46
N ARG A 157 20.32 8.06 7.14
CA ARG A 157 21.72 7.61 7.20
C ARG A 157 21.85 6.24 7.88
N THR A 158 21.22 6.04 9.05
CA THR A 158 21.23 4.77 9.77
C THR A 158 20.67 3.65 8.89
N PHE A 159 19.58 3.92 8.19
CA PHE A 159 18.99 2.96 7.27
C PHE A 159 19.91 2.66 6.09
N ARG A 160 20.45 3.67 5.43
CA ARG A 160 21.36 3.49 4.29
C ARG A 160 22.59 2.66 4.67
N ASP A 161 23.22 2.99 5.82
CA ASP A 161 24.49 2.38 6.23
C ASP A 161 24.31 0.98 6.85
N GLY A 162 23.11 0.65 7.36
CA GLY A 162 22.81 -0.61 8.05
C GLY A 162 21.60 -1.36 7.49
N GLY A 163 20.39 -0.80 7.63
CA GLY A 163 19.15 -1.48 7.28
C GLY A 163 19.04 -1.86 5.81
N TYR A 164 19.48 -0.97 4.91
CA TYR A 164 19.51 -1.27 3.47
C TYR A 164 20.44 -2.45 3.15
N ARG A 165 21.62 -2.48 3.78
CA ARG A 165 22.54 -3.63 3.65
C ARG A 165 21.87 -4.94 4.09
N ALA A 166 21.13 -4.92 5.19
CA ALA A 166 20.38 -6.10 5.64
C ALA A 166 19.33 -6.55 4.60
N LEU A 167 18.59 -5.59 3.99
CA LEU A 167 17.64 -5.89 2.94
C LEU A 167 18.30 -6.47 1.68
N GLU A 168 19.45 -5.91 1.24
CA GLU A 168 20.19 -6.44 0.09
C GLU A 168 20.70 -7.85 0.34
N GLU A 169 21.22 -8.14 1.53
CA GLU A 169 21.66 -9.47 1.92
C GLU A 169 20.49 -10.47 1.94
N LEU A 170 19.34 -10.10 2.52
CA LEU A 170 18.15 -10.94 2.52
C LEU A 170 17.67 -11.27 1.10
N ARG A 171 17.73 -10.29 0.18
CA ARG A 171 17.39 -10.50 -1.25
C ARG A 171 18.42 -11.37 -1.94
N ARG A 172 19.71 -11.08 -1.78
CA ARG A 172 20.81 -11.85 -2.38
C ARG A 172 20.79 -13.32 -1.95
N ASP A 173 20.48 -13.56 -0.66
CA ASP A 173 20.44 -14.90 -0.07
C ASP A 173 19.12 -15.64 -0.39
N GLY A 174 18.19 -15.00 -1.12
CA GLY A 174 16.94 -15.58 -1.58
C GLY A 174 15.86 -15.71 -0.49
N LEU A 175 16.06 -15.09 0.68
CA LEU A 175 15.09 -15.09 1.78
C LEU A 175 13.90 -14.17 1.48
N VAL A 176 14.11 -13.14 0.65
CA VAL A 176 13.06 -12.33 0.03
C VAL A 176 13.37 -12.16 -1.45
N ARG A 177 12.36 -11.80 -2.25
CA ARG A 177 12.49 -11.70 -3.71
C ARG A 177 12.56 -10.25 -4.20
N ALA A 178 12.07 -9.30 -3.41
CA ALA A 178 12.10 -7.88 -3.72
C ALA A 178 12.23 -7.03 -2.44
N ILE A 179 12.87 -5.87 -2.59
CA ILE A 179 13.05 -4.90 -1.51
C ILE A 179 12.63 -3.50 -1.97
N GLY A 180 12.15 -2.70 -1.03
CA GLY A 180 11.70 -1.34 -1.31
C GLY A 180 11.48 -0.48 -0.08
N ILE A 181 10.76 0.62 -0.29
CA ILE A 181 10.38 1.59 0.75
C ILE A 181 8.88 1.85 0.64
N GLY A 182 8.18 1.89 1.79
CA GLY A 182 6.75 2.19 1.88
C GLY A 182 6.50 3.45 2.69
N VAL A 183 6.06 4.53 2.03
CA VAL A 183 5.88 5.87 2.62
C VAL A 183 4.71 6.63 2.00
N ASN A 184 4.37 7.77 2.62
CA ASN A 184 3.46 8.76 2.05
C ASN A 184 4.21 9.91 1.32
N GLU A 185 5.53 10.04 1.48
CA GLU A 185 6.33 11.14 0.95
C GLU A 185 7.19 10.68 -0.22
N ARG A 186 6.98 11.28 -1.40
CA ARG A 186 7.79 11.00 -2.59
C ARG A 186 9.26 11.42 -2.43
N GLU A 187 9.51 12.45 -1.62
CA GLU A 187 10.84 13.00 -1.37
C GLU A 187 11.78 11.97 -0.75
N ALA A 188 11.29 11.15 0.18
CA ALA A 188 12.06 10.06 0.78
C ALA A 188 12.42 8.98 -0.25
N LEU A 189 11.54 8.73 -1.23
CA LEU A 189 11.81 7.78 -2.31
C LEU A 189 12.85 8.33 -3.28
N LEU A 190 12.73 9.61 -3.66
CA LEU A 190 13.71 10.29 -4.53
C LEU A 190 15.10 10.33 -3.88
N GLU A 191 15.19 10.59 -2.57
CA GLU A 191 16.46 10.52 -1.83
C GLU A 191 17.03 9.11 -1.87
N ALA A 192 16.22 8.09 -1.61
CA ALA A 192 16.66 6.70 -1.59
C ALA A 192 17.12 6.19 -2.97
N MET A 193 16.54 6.68 -4.06
CA MET A 193 16.96 6.35 -5.42
C MET A 193 18.41 6.74 -5.73
N GLN A 194 18.97 7.72 -4.99
CA GLN A 194 20.35 8.20 -5.22
C GLN A 194 21.42 7.20 -4.78
N TRP A 195 21.06 6.22 -3.93
CA TRP A 195 22.05 5.32 -3.33
C TRP A 195 21.62 3.85 -3.25
N GLY A 196 20.35 3.52 -3.53
CA GLY A 196 19.82 2.18 -3.40
C GLY A 196 19.44 1.54 -4.74
N ASN A 197 19.56 0.22 -4.81
CA ASN A 197 19.09 -0.60 -5.94
C ASN A 197 17.74 -1.24 -5.58
N TRP A 198 16.67 -0.49 -5.79
CA TRP A 198 15.32 -0.85 -5.38
C TRP A 198 14.56 -1.61 -6.45
N ASP A 199 13.67 -2.50 -6.03
CA ASP A 199 12.78 -3.25 -6.92
C ASP A 199 11.39 -2.59 -7.00
N ALA A 200 10.88 -2.10 -5.87
CA ALA A 200 9.57 -1.47 -5.83
C ALA A 200 9.47 -0.40 -4.73
N PHE A 201 8.59 0.58 -4.94
CA PHE A 201 8.15 1.52 -3.91
C PHE A 201 6.65 1.36 -3.63
N LEU A 202 6.26 1.44 -2.36
CA LEU A 202 4.88 1.56 -1.97
C LEU A 202 4.62 3.02 -1.61
N LEU A 203 3.93 3.73 -2.50
CA LEU A 203 3.59 5.15 -2.34
C LEU A 203 2.11 5.28 -1.96
N ALA A 204 1.83 5.72 -0.74
CA ALA A 204 0.47 5.81 -0.24
C ALA A 204 -0.13 7.20 -0.44
N SER A 205 -1.34 7.26 -1.02
CA SER A 205 -2.17 8.48 -1.19
C SER A 205 -1.58 9.59 -2.06
N ARG A 206 -0.51 9.37 -2.83
CA ARG A 206 0.15 10.44 -3.60
C ARG A 206 0.03 10.32 -5.11
N TYR A 207 -0.29 9.15 -5.63
CA TYR A 207 -0.64 8.99 -7.04
C TYR A 207 -2.03 8.37 -7.17
N THR A 208 -3.04 9.21 -7.24
CA THR A 208 -4.45 8.83 -7.21
C THR A 208 -5.24 9.69 -8.19
N LEU A 209 -6.53 9.39 -8.36
CA LEU A 209 -7.44 10.25 -9.15
C LEU A 209 -7.49 11.70 -8.63
N LEU A 210 -7.18 11.94 -7.35
CA LEU A 210 -7.19 13.26 -6.72
C LEU A 210 -5.81 13.94 -6.71
N GLU A 211 -4.72 13.19 -6.61
CA GLU A 211 -3.35 13.70 -6.47
C GLU A 211 -2.43 13.06 -7.52
N GLN A 212 -1.68 13.87 -8.29
CA GLN A 212 -0.79 13.39 -9.36
C GLN A 212 0.60 14.04 -9.35
N ASP A 213 1.01 14.69 -8.26
CA ASP A 213 2.32 15.35 -8.16
C ASP A 213 3.54 14.44 -8.45
N PRO A 214 3.51 13.10 -8.17
CA PRO A 214 4.61 12.21 -8.52
C PRO A 214 4.90 12.08 -10.02
N LEU A 215 4.03 12.61 -10.90
CA LEU A 215 4.29 12.69 -12.34
C LEU A 215 5.43 13.66 -12.68
N ASP A 216 5.75 14.63 -11.79
CA ASP A 216 6.78 15.63 -12.07
C ASP A 216 8.20 15.05 -12.01
N ASP A 217 8.41 14.05 -11.15
CA ASP A 217 9.76 13.58 -10.81
C ASP A 217 9.85 12.07 -10.55
N LEU A 218 9.12 11.56 -9.56
CA LEU A 218 9.27 10.19 -9.07
C LEU A 218 8.91 9.13 -10.12
N LEU A 219 7.72 9.24 -10.71
CA LEU A 219 7.22 8.21 -11.61
C LEU A 219 8.04 8.10 -12.91
N PRO A 220 8.47 9.19 -13.58
CA PRO A 220 9.39 9.10 -14.70
C PRO A 220 10.72 8.44 -14.32
N GLN A 221 11.29 8.76 -13.16
CA GLN A 221 12.54 8.16 -12.69
C GLN A 221 12.35 6.67 -12.36
N CYS A 222 11.21 6.27 -11.80
CA CYS A 222 10.88 4.85 -11.57
C CYS A 222 10.85 4.06 -12.87
N VAL A 223 10.23 4.61 -13.94
CA VAL A 223 10.24 3.97 -15.27
C VAL A 223 11.66 3.79 -15.78
N GLN A 224 12.48 4.84 -15.73
CA GLN A 224 13.87 4.79 -16.20
C GLN A 224 14.73 3.78 -15.44
N SER A 225 14.50 3.67 -14.13
CA SER A 225 15.27 2.79 -13.23
C SER A 225 14.70 1.36 -13.16
N GLY A 226 13.56 1.09 -13.81
CA GLY A 226 12.88 -0.21 -13.75
C GLY A 226 12.37 -0.53 -12.34
N ILE A 227 11.95 0.50 -11.58
CA ILE A 227 11.36 0.35 -10.25
C ILE A 227 9.83 0.39 -10.39
N SER A 228 9.14 -0.60 -9.84
CA SER A 228 7.68 -0.58 -9.81
C SER A 228 7.14 0.26 -8.66
N VAL A 229 6.00 0.90 -8.89
CA VAL A 229 5.25 1.59 -7.83
C VAL A 229 3.99 0.82 -7.50
N VAL A 230 3.78 0.57 -6.22
CA VAL A 230 2.55 0.04 -5.65
C VAL A 230 1.81 1.20 -4.98
N VAL A 231 0.58 1.45 -5.37
CA VAL A 231 -0.20 2.58 -4.83
C VAL A 231 -1.03 2.11 -3.64
N GLY A 232 -0.59 2.49 -2.44
CA GLY A 232 -1.37 2.31 -1.21
C GLY A 232 -2.41 3.40 -1.01
N ALA A 233 -3.44 3.13 -0.20
CA ALA A 233 -4.50 4.09 0.12
C ALA A 233 -5.06 4.81 -1.12
N VAL A 234 -5.32 4.06 -2.19
CA VAL A 234 -5.74 4.55 -3.52
C VAL A 234 -6.98 5.44 -3.47
N HIS A 235 -7.82 5.33 -2.46
CA HIS A 235 -9.00 6.18 -2.21
C HIS A 235 -8.67 7.44 -1.39
N ASN A 236 -7.40 7.89 -1.30
CA ASN A 236 -6.96 9.04 -0.48
C ASN A 236 -7.50 8.96 0.95
N THR A 237 -7.20 7.86 1.64
CA THR A 237 -7.67 7.55 3.00
C THR A 237 -9.19 7.49 3.17
N GLY A 238 -9.94 7.46 2.06
CA GLY A 238 -11.37 7.18 2.02
C GLY A 238 -12.24 8.24 1.36
N ILE A 239 -11.73 9.44 1.05
CA ILE A 239 -12.58 10.50 0.48
C ILE A 239 -13.13 10.13 -0.91
N LEU A 240 -12.36 9.43 -1.74
CA LEU A 240 -12.82 8.93 -3.03
C LEU A 240 -13.80 7.75 -2.91
N ALA A 241 -13.90 7.16 -1.71
CA ALA A 241 -14.89 6.13 -1.37
C ALA A 241 -16.05 6.68 -0.49
N GLY A 242 -16.29 7.99 -0.53
CA GLY A 242 -17.42 8.64 0.14
C GLY A 242 -17.26 8.88 1.64
N ARG A 243 -16.05 8.74 2.19
CA ARG A 243 -15.75 9.03 3.60
C ARG A 243 -15.14 10.42 3.73
N ASN A 244 -15.45 11.15 4.80
CA ASN A 244 -14.78 12.42 5.09
C ASN A 244 -13.41 12.18 5.74
N SER A 245 -12.45 11.70 4.93
CA SER A 245 -11.06 11.48 5.36
C SER A 245 -10.10 11.68 4.20
N TRP A 246 -9.19 12.64 4.35
CA TRP A 246 -8.09 12.91 3.45
C TRP A 246 -6.80 13.07 4.27
N ASN A 247 -5.72 12.42 3.84
CA ASN A 247 -4.44 12.40 4.57
C ASN A 247 -4.59 12.08 6.06
N TYR A 248 -5.45 11.07 6.37
CA TYR A 248 -5.74 10.61 7.74
C TYR A 248 -6.42 11.64 8.65
N ARG A 249 -6.94 12.74 8.11
CA ARG A 249 -7.66 13.83 8.81
C ARG A 249 -8.99 14.12 8.10
N PRO A 250 -9.91 14.87 8.73
CA PRO A 250 -11.06 15.42 8.01
C PRO A 250 -10.60 16.20 6.77
N ALA A 251 -11.29 16.03 5.66
CA ALA A 251 -10.96 16.71 4.43
C ALA A 251 -11.27 18.23 4.54
N PRO A 252 -10.38 19.11 4.04
CA PRO A 252 -10.68 20.53 3.96
C PRO A 252 -11.68 20.81 2.83
N PRO A 253 -12.44 21.93 2.91
CA PRO A 253 -13.54 22.23 1.97
C PRO A 253 -13.12 22.22 0.49
N GLU A 254 -11.92 22.65 0.16
CA GLU A 254 -11.40 22.65 -1.23
C GLU A 254 -11.23 21.24 -1.79
N ILE A 255 -10.83 20.29 -0.96
CA ILE A 255 -10.71 18.87 -1.34
C ILE A 255 -12.10 18.24 -1.50
N GLU A 256 -13.01 18.51 -0.56
CA GLU A 256 -14.40 18.04 -0.67
C GLU A 256 -15.05 18.56 -1.96
N HIS A 257 -14.87 19.86 -2.28
CA HIS A 257 -15.39 20.46 -3.51
C HIS A 257 -14.79 19.80 -4.76
N ARG A 258 -13.48 19.56 -4.78
CA ARG A 258 -12.84 18.89 -5.92
C ARG A 258 -13.37 17.47 -6.10
N VAL A 259 -13.50 16.69 -5.02
CA VAL A 259 -14.05 15.33 -5.08
C VAL A 259 -15.52 15.34 -5.54
N LYS A 260 -16.31 16.32 -5.09
CA LYS A 260 -17.69 16.49 -5.56
C LYS A 260 -17.72 16.67 -7.08
N ARG A 261 -16.88 17.56 -7.64
CA ARG A 261 -16.80 17.79 -9.09
C ARG A 261 -16.36 16.54 -9.86
N ILE A 262 -15.40 15.77 -9.34
CA ILE A 262 -14.99 14.50 -9.94
C ILE A 262 -16.17 13.53 -9.95
N ARG A 263 -16.91 13.43 -8.86
CA ARG A 263 -18.11 12.59 -8.76
C ARG A 263 -19.18 12.99 -9.77
N GLU A 264 -19.49 14.27 -9.93
CA GLU A 264 -20.48 14.78 -10.89
C GLU A 264 -20.13 14.35 -12.33
N ILE A 265 -18.84 14.38 -12.71
CA ILE A 265 -18.41 13.88 -14.01
C ILE A 265 -18.54 12.35 -14.10
N CYS A 266 -18.11 11.62 -13.08
CA CYS A 266 -18.29 10.17 -13.04
C CYS A 266 -19.77 9.78 -13.20
N ASP A 267 -20.67 10.44 -12.48
CA ASP A 267 -22.11 10.19 -12.50
C ASP A 267 -22.71 10.49 -13.90
N SER A 268 -22.25 11.55 -14.59
CA SER A 268 -22.69 11.89 -15.94
C SER A 268 -22.36 10.80 -16.97
N HIS A 269 -21.27 10.05 -16.72
CA HIS A 269 -20.87 8.88 -17.51
C HIS A 269 -21.41 7.56 -16.95
N ARG A 270 -22.20 7.58 -15.88
CA ARG A 270 -22.69 6.38 -15.16
C ARG A 270 -21.55 5.47 -14.64
N VAL A 271 -20.44 6.05 -14.26
CA VAL A 271 -19.28 5.33 -13.72
C VAL A 271 -19.20 5.56 -12.21
N PRO A 272 -19.14 4.53 -11.39
CA PRO A 272 -18.88 4.69 -9.96
C PRO A 272 -17.54 5.38 -9.73
N LEU A 273 -17.50 6.42 -8.89
CA LEU A 273 -16.25 7.14 -8.56
C LEU A 273 -15.15 6.19 -8.06
N VAL A 274 -15.50 5.18 -7.27
CA VAL A 274 -14.55 4.18 -6.74
C VAL A 274 -13.91 3.37 -7.87
N ALA A 275 -14.67 3.03 -8.94
CA ALA A 275 -14.12 2.35 -10.11
C ALA A 275 -13.05 3.21 -10.80
N ALA A 276 -13.36 4.48 -11.03
CA ALA A 276 -12.40 5.41 -11.62
C ALA A 276 -11.16 5.59 -10.72
N ALA A 277 -11.34 5.69 -9.40
CA ALA A 277 -10.24 5.83 -8.45
C ALA A 277 -9.33 4.59 -8.40
N LEU A 278 -9.88 3.38 -8.48
CA LEU A 278 -9.10 2.13 -8.51
C LEU A 278 -8.30 1.97 -9.80
N GLN A 279 -8.90 2.31 -10.94
CA GLN A 279 -8.30 2.02 -12.24
C GLN A 279 -7.33 3.10 -12.73
N PHE A 280 -7.55 4.38 -12.36
CA PHE A 280 -6.73 5.50 -12.81
C PHE A 280 -5.21 5.30 -12.61
N PRO A 281 -4.69 4.92 -11.43
CA PRO A 281 -3.26 4.81 -11.23
C PRO A 281 -2.60 3.73 -12.11
N LEU A 282 -3.34 2.69 -12.45
CA LEU A 282 -2.84 1.56 -13.25
C LEU A 282 -2.53 1.93 -14.71
N ALA A 283 -2.96 3.09 -15.18
CA ALA A 283 -2.61 3.59 -16.51
C ALA A 283 -1.13 4.01 -16.62
N HIS A 284 -0.48 4.31 -15.50
CA HIS A 284 0.93 4.70 -15.53
C HIS A 284 1.83 3.47 -15.57
N PRO A 285 2.84 3.42 -16.48
CA PRO A 285 3.68 2.23 -16.69
C PRO A 285 4.50 1.81 -15.48
N ALA A 286 4.85 2.73 -14.57
CA ALA A 286 5.54 2.39 -13.32
C ALA A 286 4.61 1.68 -12.32
N VAL A 287 3.28 1.79 -12.44
CA VAL A 287 2.35 1.27 -11.42
C VAL A 287 2.04 -0.20 -11.67
N ALA A 288 2.48 -1.05 -10.74
CA ALA A 288 2.23 -2.48 -10.81
C ALA A 288 0.91 -2.90 -10.14
N ALA A 289 0.52 -2.25 -9.05
CA ALA A 289 -0.68 -2.62 -8.30
C ALA A 289 -1.27 -1.45 -7.52
N VAL A 290 -2.56 -1.58 -7.19
CA VAL A 290 -3.25 -0.71 -6.21
C VAL A 290 -3.70 -1.54 -5.01
N LEU A 291 -3.61 -0.96 -3.81
CA LEU A 291 -3.91 -1.61 -2.53
C LEU A 291 -5.04 -0.87 -1.80
N PRO A 292 -6.31 -1.10 -2.13
CA PRO A 292 -7.39 -0.67 -1.25
C PRO A 292 -7.35 -1.45 0.06
N GLY A 293 -7.79 -0.79 1.15
CA GLY A 293 -7.95 -1.41 2.46
C GLY A 293 -9.45 -1.61 2.77
N PRO A 294 -10.05 -2.76 2.45
CA PRO A 294 -11.44 -3.06 2.77
C PRO A 294 -11.62 -3.29 4.28
N ARG A 295 -12.78 -2.95 4.82
CA ARG A 295 -13.15 -3.10 6.23
C ARG A 295 -14.03 -4.33 6.50
N ASN A 296 -14.59 -4.89 5.44
CA ASN A 296 -15.47 -6.07 5.50
C ASN A 296 -15.42 -6.83 4.17
N VAL A 297 -16.06 -7.99 4.13
CA VAL A 297 -16.14 -8.86 2.96
C VAL A 297 -16.81 -8.16 1.77
N GLN A 298 -17.87 -7.41 2.00
CA GLN A 298 -18.59 -6.70 0.95
C GLN A 298 -17.68 -5.68 0.22
N GLU A 299 -16.86 -4.91 0.97
CA GLU A 299 -15.97 -3.92 0.38
C GLU A 299 -14.89 -4.55 -0.52
N ILE A 300 -14.35 -5.73 -0.20
CA ILE A 300 -13.40 -6.40 -1.09
C ILE A 300 -14.07 -6.99 -2.33
N GLU A 301 -15.28 -7.50 -2.21
CA GLU A 301 -16.08 -7.97 -3.34
C GLU A 301 -16.44 -6.82 -4.27
N GLU A 302 -16.93 -5.71 -3.73
CA GLU A 302 -17.20 -4.48 -4.49
C GLU A 302 -15.93 -3.93 -5.18
N ASN A 303 -14.79 -3.89 -4.49
CA ASN A 303 -13.53 -3.46 -5.11
C ASN A 303 -13.14 -4.38 -6.28
N ALA A 304 -13.37 -5.68 -6.17
CA ALA A 304 -13.10 -6.64 -7.23
C ALA A 304 -14.02 -6.45 -8.46
N GLU A 305 -15.30 -6.15 -8.23
CA GLU A 305 -16.25 -5.81 -9.29
C GLU A 305 -15.90 -4.48 -9.95
N LEU A 306 -15.65 -3.44 -9.16
CA LEU A 306 -15.33 -2.10 -9.63
C LEU A 306 -13.97 -2.02 -10.36
N MET A 307 -13.02 -2.88 -10.02
CA MET A 307 -11.77 -3.02 -10.79
C MET A 307 -12.02 -3.54 -12.21
N ARG A 308 -13.08 -4.29 -12.45
CA ARG A 308 -13.48 -4.82 -13.76
C ARG A 308 -14.52 -3.97 -14.46
N TYR A 309 -14.97 -2.88 -13.82
CA TYR A 309 -16.02 -2.02 -14.37
C TYR A 309 -15.56 -1.34 -15.66
N PRO A 310 -16.33 -1.38 -16.76
CA PRO A 310 -15.93 -0.72 -17.99
C PRO A 310 -16.04 0.80 -17.85
N ILE A 311 -14.96 1.51 -18.11
CA ILE A 311 -14.90 2.98 -18.03
C ILE A 311 -14.70 3.53 -19.43
N PRO A 312 -15.63 4.36 -19.94
CA PRO A 312 -15.50 4.93 -21.28
C PRO A 312 -14.37 5.97 -21.33
N PRO A 313 -13.55 6.01 -22.42
CA PRO A 313 -12.47 7.00 -22.58
C PRO A 313 -12.95 8.46 -22.48
N ALA A 314 -14.20 8.73 -22.80
CA ALA A 314 -14.82 10.06 -22.71
C ALA A 314 -14.81 10.59 -21.25
N LEU A 315 -14.95 9.75 -20.24
CA LEU A 315 -14.86 10.16 -18.84
C LEU A 315 -13.49 10.81 -18.54
N TRP A 316 -12.41 10.19 -18.99
CA TRP A 316 -11.06 10.71 -18.78
C TRP A 316 -10.82 12.02 -19.51
N ALA A 317 -11.37 12.16 -20.72
CA ALA A 317 -11.33 13.40 -21.48
C ALA A 317 -12.04 14.54 -20.74
N ASP A 318 -13.22 14.28 -20.20
CA ASP A 318 -14.00 15.28 -19.44
C ASP A 318 -13.32 15.66 -18.12
N LEU A 319 -12.72 14.71 -17.42
CA LEU A 319 -11.92 15.02 -16.22
C LEU A 319 -10.72 15.94 -16.54
N ARG A 320 -10.03 15.72 -17.67
CA ARG A 320 -8.95 16.60 -18.14
C ARG A 320 -9.46 17.98 -18.52
N ASN A 321 -10.50 18.05 -19.34
CA ASN A 321 -11.09 19.31 -19.80
C ASN A 321 -11.56 20.19 -18.65
N ASN A 322 -12.04 19.57 -17.55
CA ASN A 322 -12.44 20.24 -16.33
C ASN A 322 -11.29 20.48 -15.35
N LYS A 323 -10.03 20.18 -15.71
CA LYS A 323 -8.83 20.36 -14.89
C LYS A 323 -8.90 19.60 -13.53
N LEU A 324 -9.59 18.48 -13.52
CA LEU A 324 -9.71 17.61 -12.33
C LEU A 324 -8.61 16.56 -12.28
N ILE A 325 -8.04 16.20 -13.44
CA ILE A 325 -6.77 15.48 -13.55
C ILE A 325 -5.81 16.27 -14.43
N ARG A 326 -4.53 16.01 -14.29
CA ARG A 326 -3.48 16.67 -15.09
C ARG A 326 -3.61 16.30 -16.56
N PRO A 327 -3.29 17.22 -17.50
CA PRO A 327 -3.37 16.95 -18.94
C PRO A 327 -2.40 15.85 -19.40
N ASP A 328 -1.25 15.71 -18.73
CA ASP A 328 -0.20 14.73 -19.00
C ASP A 328 -0.37 13.41 -18.25
N ALA A 329 -1.39 13.29 -17.37
CA ALA A 329 -1.64 12.04 -16.64
C ALA A 329 -2.10 10.93 -17.59
N PRO A 330 -1.43 9.77 -17.63
CA PRO A 330 -1.94 8.60 -18.34
C PRO A 330 -3.31 8.18 -17.79
N THR A 331 -4.17 7.70 -18.67
CA THR A 331 -5.51 7.20 -18.30
C THR A 331 -5.76 5.84 -18.93
N PRO A 332 -6.56 4.98 -18.30
CA PRO A 332 -6.98 3.72 -18.89
C PRO A 332 -7.60 3.91 -20.29
N SER A 333 -7.30 2.98 -21.20
CA SER A 333 -7.78 2.97 -22.61
C SER A 333 -9.13 2.28 -22.73
#